data_e5832e9a31b3b4c1b10c19a349706ab3
#
_entry.id   e5832e9a31b3b4c1b10c19a349706ab3
#
_cell.length_a   1.000
_cell.length_b   1.000
_cell.length_c   1.000
_cell.angle_alpha   90.00
_cell.angle_beta   90.00
_cell.angle_gamma   90.00
#
_symmetry.space_group_name_H-M   'P 1'
#
loop_
_entity.id
_entity.type
_entity.pdbx_description
1 polymer ?
#
loop_
_entity_poly.entity_id
_entity_poly.type
_entity_poly.pdbx_seq_one_letter_code
_entity_poly.pdbx_strand_id
1 'polypeptide(L)'
;MAEIFHDDETARFFQLVHLFQRSALLQMGQLPDTEGNVHYNMAEAKEAIDLLRMLQNKTKGNLQDIETSLLNGVVSELQLQFMKAP
;
A
#
# COMPACT_ATOMS: atom_id res chain seq x y z
N MET A 1 -6.63 -4.16 -26.68
CA MET A 1 -5.83 -3.32 -25.77
C MET A 1 -4.77 -4.17 -25.09
N ALA A 2 -3.56 -3.68 -25.00
CA ALA A 2 -2.51 -4.42 -24.32
C ALA A 2 -2.80 -4.46 -22.82
N GLU A 3 -2.71 -5.64 -22.26
CA GLU A 3 -2.87 -5.81 -20.82
C GLU A 3 -1.57 -5.39 -20.12
N ILE A 4 -1.68 -4.54 -19.11
CA ILE A 4 -0.54 -4.21 -18.26
C ILE A 4 -0.22 -5.37 -17.32
N PHE A 5 -1.27 -6.08 -16.88
CA PHE A 5 -1.14 -7.20 -15.95
C PHE A 5 -1.33 -8.51 -16.71
N HIS A 6 -0.63 -9.54 -16.25
CA HIS A 6 -0.67 -10.85 -16.90
C HIS A 6 -2.02 -11.54 -16.73
N ASP A 7 -2.74 -11.25 -15.65
CA ASP A 7 -4.00 -11.87 -15.35
C ASP A 7 -4.82 -11.02 -14.38
N ASP A 8 -6.06 -11.44 -14.18
CA ASP A 8 -6.99 -10.72 -13.30
C ASP A 8 -6.57 -10.74 -11.83
N GLU A 9 -5.90 -11.81 -11.41
CA GLU A 9 -5.45 -11.91 -10.03
C GLU A 9 -4.35 -10.91 -9.72
N THR A 10 -3.43 -10.70 -10.67
CA THR A 10 -2.40 -9.68 -10.51
C THR A 10 -3.02 -8.30 -10.38
N ALA A 11 -4.02 -8.00 -11.22
CA ALA A 11 -4.72 -6.72 -11.14
C ALA A 11 -5.40 -6.54 -9.78
N ARG A 12 -6.05 -7.58 -9.28
CA ARG A 12 -6.70 -7.52 -7.97
C ARG A 12 -5.71 -7.40 -6.83
N PHE A 13 -4.56 -8.06 -6.95
CA PHE A 13 -3.49 -7.91 -5.98
C PHE A 13 -3.01 -6.47 -5.91
N PHE A 14 -2.82 -5.84 -7.08
CA PHE A 14 -2.44 -4.44 -7.16
C PHE A 14 -3.50 -3.55 -6.50
N GLN A 15 -4.79 -3.82 -6.77
CA GLN A 15 -5.89 -3.07 -6.15
C GLN A 15 -5.84 -3.17 -4.62
N LEU A 16 -5.60 -4.37 -4.11
CA LEU A 16 -5.53 -4.59 -2.66
C LEU A 16 -4.37 -3.80 -2.05
N VAL A 17 -3.21 -3.86 -2.66
CA VAL A 17 -2.03 -3.14 -2.17
C VAL A 17 -2.29 -1.63 -2.18
N HIS A 18 -2.87 -1.11 -3.28
CA HIS A 18 -3.18 0.31 -3.38
C HIS A 18 -4.23 0.76 -2.37
N LEU A 19 -5.18 -0.12 -2.02
CA LEU A 19 -6.18 0.21 -1.01
C LEU A 19 -5.51 0.52 0.33
N PHE A 20 -4.58 -0.32 0.77
CA PHE A 20 -3.87 -0.09 2.02
C PHE A 20 -2.87 1.04 1.92
N GLN A 21 -2.24 1.21 0.76
CA GLN A 21 -1.36 2.35 0.52
C GLN A 21 -2.12 3.66 0.69
N ARG A 22 -3.29 3.76 0.06
CA ARG A 22 -4.12 4.95 0.14
C ARG A 22 -4.57 5.20 1.58
N SER A 23 -4.97 4.14 2.29
CA SER A 23 -5.37 4.24 3.69
C SER A 23 -4.23 4.82 4.54
N ALA A 24 -3.01 4.30 4.38
CA ALA A 24 -1.85 4.79 5.12
C ALA A 24 -1.57 6.26 4.82
N LEU A 25 -1.57 6.63 3.54
CA LEU A 25 -1.31 8.01 3.14
C LEU A 25 -2.36 8.97 3.69
N LEU A 26 -3.61 8.54 3.68
CA LEU A 26 -4.71 9.35 4.19
C LEU A 26 -4.54 9.59 5.69
N GLN A 27 -4.19 8.55 6.44
CA GLN A 27 -4.02 8.65 7.88
C GLN A 27 -2.75 9.42 8.28
N MET A 28 -1.78 9.54 7.38
CA MET A 28 -0.58 10.34 7.59
C MET A 28 -0.74 11.79 7.17
N GLY A 29 -1.92 12.18 6.69
CA GLY A 29 -2.16 13.54 6.23
C GLY A 29 -1.59 13.84 4.85
N GLN A 30 -1.21 12.81 4.09
CA GLN A 30 -0.64 12.99 2.75
C GLN A 30 -1.71 13.13 1.67
N LEU A 31 -2.92 12.63 1.96
CA LEU A 31 -4.06 12.71 1.06
C LEU A 31 -5.27 13.22 1.83
N PRO A 32 -6.07 14.12 1.25
CA PRO A 32 -7.35 14.47 1.87
C PRO A 32 -8.37 13.36 1.64
N ASP A 33 -9.40 13.33 2.49
CA ASP A 33 -10.52 12.43 2.29
C ASP A 33 -11.43 12.98 1.18
N THR A 34 -12.56 12.30 0.94
CA THR A 34 -13.48 12.67 -0.13
C THR A 34 -14.13 14.05 0.10
N GLU A 35 -14.08 14.55 1.32
CA GLU A 35 -14.64 15.87 1.66
C GLU A 35 -13.54 16.95 1.76
N GLY A 36 -12.30 16.60 1.43
CA GLY A 36 -11.19 17.53 1.46
C GLY A 36 -10.51 17.69 2.81
N ASN A 37 -10.91 16.90 3.79
CA ASN A 37 -10.33 16.98 5.15
C ASN A 37 -9.06 16.15 5.24
N VAL A 38 -8.07 16.67 5.97
CA VAL A 38 -6.79 16.01 6.21
C VAL A 38 -6.83 15.35 7.58
N HIS A 39 -6.36 14.11 7.63
CA HIS A 39 -6.36 13.31 8.86
C HIS A 39 -4.95 13.01 9.32
N TYR A 40 -4.80 12.91 10.63
CA TYR A 40 -3.54 12.49 11.24
C TYR A 40 -3.86 11.44 12.30
N ASN A 41 -3.73 10.19 11.91
CA ASN A 41 -3.90 9.08 12.84
C ASN A 41 -2.75 8.10 12.60
N MET A 42 -1.65 8.34 13.29
CA MET A 42 -0.43 7.55 13.06
C MET A 42 -0.59 6.10 13.47
N ALA A 43 -1.44 5.81 14.46
CA ALA A 43 -1.70 4.42 14.84
C ALA A 43 -2.39 3.65 13.70
N GLU A 44 -3.37 4.27 13.05
CA GLU A 44 -4.06 3.66 11.90
C GLU A 44 -3.12 3.57 10.69
N ALA A 45 -2.27 4.57 10.48
CA ALA A 45 -1.29 4.52 9.41
C ALA A 45 -0.31 3.36 9.62
N LYS A 46 0.16 3.19 10.85
CA LYS A 46 1.04 2.09 11.20
C LYS A 46 0.36 0.74 10.95
N GLU A 47 -0.91 0.62 11.30
CA GLU A 47 -1.65 -0.61 11.11
C GLU A 47 -1.74 -0.96 9.62
N ALA A 48 -2.00 0.03 8.76
CA ALA A 48 -2.06 -0.22 7.31
C ALA A 48 -0.71 -0.71 6.78
N ILE A 49 0.39 -0.11 7.26
CA ILE A 49 1.74 -0.54 6.87
C ILE A 49 2.01 -1.96 7.37
N ASP A 50 1.64 -2.25 8.61
CA ASP A 50 1.84 -3.58 9.19
C ASP A 50 1.04 -4.65 8.46
N LEU A 51 -0.16 -4.31 7.98
CA LEU A 51 -0.95 -5.22 7.15
C LEU A 51 -0.23 -5.55 5.85
N LEU A 52 0.38 -4.54 5.22
CA LEU A 52 1.16 -4.78 3.99
C LEU A 52 2.42 -5.59 4.28
N ARG A 53 3.06 -5.38 5.42
CA ARG A 53 4.22 -6.18 5.81
C ARG A 53 3.83 -7.62 6.10
N MET A 54 2.69 -7.83 6.75
CA MET A 54 2.14 -9.17 6.93
C MET A 54 1.92 -9.83 5.58
N LEU A 55 1.39 -9.08 4.62
CA LEU A 55 1.14 -9.58 3.28
C LEU A 55 2.45 -10.00 2.60
N GLN A 56 3.53 -9.22 2.76
CA GLN A 56 4.85 -9.60 2.26
C GLN A 56 5.27 -10.98 2.80
N ASN A 57 5.07 -11.19 4.10
CA ASN A 57 5.47 -12.44 4.74
C ASN A 57 4.61 -13.62 4.30
N LYS A 58 3.30 -13.41 4.23
CA LYS A 58 2.36 -14.49 3.93
C LYS A 58 2.37 -14.92 2.46
N THR A 59 2.76 -14.01 1.57
CA THR A 59 2.78 -14.32 0.14
C THR A 59 4.17 -14.65 -0.39
N LYS A 60 5.16 -14.70 0.48
CA LYS A 60 6.55 -14.94 0.09
C LYS A 60 6.66 -16.25 -0.69
N GLY A 61 7.27 -16.19 -1.89
CA GLY A 61 7.43 -17.35 -2.74
C GLY A 61 6.23 -17.65 -3.63
N ASN A 62 5.13 -16.89 -3.49
CA ASN A 62 3.91 -17.13 -4.27
C ASN A 62 3.54 -15.99 -5.20
N LEU A 63 4.37 -14.95 -5.27
CA LEU A 63 4.09 -13.78 -6.09
C LEU A 63 4.93 -13.80 -7.35
N GLN A 64 4.37 -13.25 -8.42
CA GLN A 64 5.13 -12.94 -9.63
C GLN A 64 6.10 -11.79 -9.32
N ASP A 65 7.14 -11.64 -10.14
CA ASP A 65 8.14 -10.59 -9.94
C ASP A 65 7.53 -9.20 -9.88
N ILE A 66 6.56 -8.93 -10.77
CA ILE A 66 5.91 -7.62 -10.81
C ILE A 66 5.10 -7.36 -9.52
N GLU A 67 4.49 -8.39 -8.97
CA GLU A 67 3.73 -8.29 -7.72
C GLU A 67 4.67 -8.03 -6.54
N THR A 68 5.77 -8.77 -6.49
CA THR A 68 6.78 -8.59 -5.44
C THR A 68 7.37 -7.18 -5.49
N SER A 69 7.71 -6.70 -6.69
CA SER A 69 8.29 -5.37 -6.86
C SER A 69 7.33 -4.29 -6.41
N LEU A 70 6.04 -4.40 -6.77
CA LEU A 70 5.05 -3.42 -6.36
C LEU A 70 4.91 -3.40 -4.84
N LEU A 71 4.73 -4.57 -4.24
CA LEU A 71 4.50 -4.67 -2.80
C LEU A 71 5.68 -4.13 -2.02
N ASN A 72 6.89 -4.53 -2.39
CA ASN A 72 8.11 -4.06 -1.72
C ASN A 72 8.28 -2.56 -1.87
N GLY A 73 8.02 -2.03 -3.08
CA GLY A 73 8.13 -0.60 -3.33
C GLY A 73 7.16 0.22 -2.51
N VAL A 74 5.90 -0.24 -2.43
CA VAL A 74 4.88 0.45 -1.65
C VAL A 74 5.23 0.44 -0.16
N VAL A 75 5.63 -0.71 0.38
CA VAL A 75 6.00 -0.81 1.79
C VAL A 75 7.17 0.12 2.12
N SER A 76 8.21 0.10 1.29
CA SER A 76 9.39 0.94 1.51
C SER A 76 9.03 2.42 1.49
N GLU A 77 8.21 2.84 0.53
CA GLU A 77 7.77 4.23 0.42
C GLU A 77 6.94 4.65 1.61
N LEU A 78 6.00 3.81 2.04
CA LEU A 78 5.16 4.13 3.18
C LEU A 78 5.95 4.21 4.48
N GLN A 79 6.93 3.33 4.67
CA GLN A 79 7.79 3.39 5.85
C GLN A 79 8.59 4.68 5.87
N LEU A 80 9.10 5.10 4.72
CA LEU A 80 9.83 6.35 4.61
C LEU A 80 8.93 7.54 4.95
N GLN A 81 7.72 7.57 4.39
CA GLN A 81 6.75 8.62 4.68
C GLN A 81 6.35 8.64 6.16
N PHE A 82 6.18 7.46 6.75
CA PHE A 82 5.83 7.35 8.16
C PHE A 82 6.91 7.95 9.05
N MET A 83 8.18 7.68 8.73
CA MET A 83 9.31 8.20 9.49
C MET A 83 9.43 9.72 9.38
N LYS A 84 8.98 10.31 8.28
CA LYS A 84 9.02 11.75 8.05
C LYS A 84 7.78 12.48 8.57
N ALA A 85 6.74 11.75 8.94
CA ALA A 85 5.50 12.37 9.37
C ALA A 85 5.70 13.12 10.70
N PRO A 86 5.02 14.26 10.88
CA PRO A 86 5.14 15.05 12.11
C PRO A 86 4.53 14.34 13.30
#